data_85e06797c8dc53d4a250ba944fe6a960
#
_entry.id   85e06797c8dc53d4a250ba944fe6a960
#
_cell.length_a   1.000
_cell.length_b   1.000
_cell.length_c   1.000
_cell.angle_alpha   90.00
_cell.angle_beta   90.00
_cell.angle_gamma   90.00
#
_symmetry.space_group_name_H-M   'P 1'
#
loop_
_entity.id
_entity.type
_entity.pdbx_description
1 polymer ?
#
loop_
_entity_poly.entity_id
_entity_poly.type
_entity_poly.pdbx_seq_one_letter_code
_entity_poly.pdbx_strand_id
1 'polypeptide(L)'
;MHSREEKKEAFGRLLDIMDALRERYPWNAEQTMESIRPMTEEEVYELSDAIIRADSADICKEIGDLLYHLVFYARIAQEKGQFDIADSIMKVCGKMEFRHPHVFRPDGSLVPEGEAPSAKEIADTWELVKAKEKDGNRTVMGGIPETMPALLKALSMQEKARGCGFDWEQPSDVWAKVEEELGEVREACGSGEQSAVEEEFGDLLFAVINAARLHGTDPEKALNRSCSKFRRRFGYIEENTIKKGMQFKDLSLEEMDSLWDKAKELGL
;
A
#
# COMPACT_ATOMS: atom_id res chain seq x y z
N MET A 1 -2.00 -3.79 29.34
CA MET A 1 -1.71 -4.62 28.14
C MET A 1 -1.87 -6.10 28.53
N HIS A 2 -2.35 -6.91 27.60
CA HIS A 2 -2.59 -8.35 27.83
C HIS A 2 -1.27 -9.15 27.84
N SER A 3 -1.25 -10.23 28.63
CA SER A 3 -0.17 -11.22 28.65
C SER A 3 -0.07 -11.98 27.32
N ARG A 4 1.01 -12.74 27.14
CA ARG A 4 1.20 -13.57 25.95
C ARG A 4 0.13 -14.68 25.86
N GLU A 5 -0.27 -15.25 26.98
CA GLU A 5 -1.29 -16.31 27.03
C GLU A 5 -2.67 -15.74 26.67
N GLU A 6 -3.08 -14.59 27.23
CA GLU A 6 -4.33 -13.93 26.85
C GLU A 6 -4.40 -13.59 25.36
N LYS A 7 -3.27 -13.23 24.73
CA LYS A 7 -3.21 -12.99 23.28
C LYS A 7 -3.41 -14.27 22.48
N LYS A 8 -2.86 -15.40 22.93
CA LYS A 8 -3.08 -16.70 22.31
C LYS A 8 -4.53 -17.14 22.44
N GLU A 9 -5.12 -16.97 23.63
CA GLU A 9 -6.53 -17.28 23.89
C GLU A 9 -7.46 -16.43 23.02
N ALA A 10 -7.17 -15.12 22.86
CA ALA A 10 -7.93 -14.24 21.99
C ALA A 10 -7.87 -14.69 20.53
N PHE A 11 -6.69 -15.11 20.04
CA PHE A 11 -6.54 -15.64 18.69
C PHE A 11 -7.28 -16.99 18.55
N GLY A 12 -7.18 -17.90 19.53
CA GLY A 12 -7.95 -19.15 19.54
C GLY A 12 -9.46 -18.89 19.47
N ARG A 13 -9.95 -17.91 20.23
CA ARG A 13 -11.37 -17.51 20.17
C ARG A 13 -11.78 -17.01 18.78
N LEU A 14 -10.90 -16.30 18.06
CA LEU A 14 -11.18 -15.88 16.70
C LEU A 14 -11.36 -17.08 15.76
N LEU A 15 -10.54 -18.12 15.92
CA LEU A 15 -10.68 -19.38 15.17
C LEU A 15 -12.02 -20.05 15.45
N ASP A 16 -12.40 -20.20 16.73
CA ASP A 16 -13.68 -20.79 17.15
C ASP A 16 -14.88 -20.02 16.55
N ILE A 17 -14.81 -18.68 16.54
CA ILE A 17 -15.85 -17.83 15.94
C ILE A 17 -15.92 -18.08 14.43
N MET A 18 -14.77 -18.14 13.74
CA MET A 18 -14.74 -18.40 12.30
C MET A 18 -15.36 -19.76 11.96
N ASP A 19 -15.00 -20.80 12.70
CA ASP A 19 -15.57 -22.15 12.52
C ASP A 19 -17.09 -22.14 12.70
N ALA A 20 -17.58 -21.52 13.78
CA ALA A 20 -19.02 -21.41 14.04
C ALA A 20 -19.76 -20.63 12.96
N LEU A 21 -19.19 -19.54 12.44
CA LEU A 21 -19.78 -18.74 11.36
C LEU A 21 -19.80 -19.53 10.05
N ARG A 22 -18.73 -20.25 9.70
CA ARG A 22 -18.70 -21.09 8.49
C ARG A 22 -19.74 -22.22 8.54
N GLU A 23 -19.95 -22.80 9.71
CA GLU A 23 -20.90 -23.91 9.87
C GLU A 23 -22.37 -23.47 9.96
N ARG A 24 -22.63 -22.30 10.56
CA ARG A 24 -23.99 -21.92 11.00
C ARG A 24 -24.57 -20.69 10.33
N TYR A 25 -23.75 -19.86 9.71
CA TYR A 25 -24.21 -18.64 9.07
C TYR A 25 -24.16 -18.78 7.55
N PRO A 26 -25.31 -18.86 6.85
CA PRO A 26 -25.39 -19.17 5.42
C PRO A 26 -24.53 -18.24 4.56
N TRP A 27 -24.54 -16.94 4.84
CA TRP A 27 -23.73 -15.99 4.10
C TRP A 27 -22.24 -16.33 4.16
N ASN A 28 -21.70 -16.64 5.35
CA ASN A 28 -20.30 -17.04 5.50
C ASN A 28 -20.01 -18.36 4.77
N ALA A 29 -20.94 -19.32 4.87
CA ALA A 29 -20.79 -20.65 4.25
C ALA A 29 -20.66 -20.58 2.72
N GLU A 30 -21.33 -19.60 2.08
CA GLU A 30 -21.30 -19.39 0.62
C GLU A 30 -20.07 -18.63 0.12
N GLN A 31 -19.31 -17.96 1.01
CA GLN A 31 -18.18 -17.14 0.59
C GLN A 31 -17.03 -17.99 0.03
N THR A 32 -16.38 -17.45 -0.99
CA THR A 32 -15.15 -17.94 -1.61
C THR A 32 -14.01 -16.95 -1.39
N MET A 33 -12.77 -17.35 -1.70
CA MET A 33 -11.63 -16.43 -1.64
C MET A 33 -11.85 -15.22 -2.56
N GLU A 34 -12.42 -15.46 -3.74
CA GLU A 34 -12.70 -14.43 -4.74
C GLU A 34 -13.76 -13.43 -4.26
N SER A 35 -14.81 -13.91 -3.58
CA SER A 35 -15.89 -13.04 -3.10
C SER A 35 -15.48 -12.16 -1.91
N ILE A 36 -14.54 -12.65 -1.07
CA ILE A 36 -14.03 -11.88 0.09
C ILE A 36 -12.94 -10.89 -0.33
N ARG A 37 -12.22 -11.14 -1.44
CA ARG A 37 -11.09 -10.32 -1.86
C ARG A 37 -11.38 -8.81 -1.93
N PRO A 38 -12.49 -8.34 -2.54
CA PRO A 38 -12.79 -6.90 -2.56
C PRO A 38 -12.98 -6.30 -1.17
N MET A 39 -13.63 -7.03 -0.25
CA MET A 39 -13.80 -6.59 1.14
C MET A 39 -12.46 -6.49 1.87
N THR A 40 -11.53 -7.42 1.65
CA THR A 40 -10.19 -7.35 2.24
C THR A 40 -9.40 -6.15 1.72
N GLU A 41 -9.56 -5.80 0.43
CA GLU A 41 -8.96 -4.61 -0.16
C GLU A 41 -9.53 -3.33 0.50
N GLU A 42 -10.83 -3.29 0.79
CA GLU A 42 -11.49 -2.20 1.51
C GLU A 42 -10.91 -2.03 2.93
N GLU A 43 -10.83 -3.11 3.72
CA GLU A 43 -10.24 -3.08 5.07
C GLU A 43 -8.76 -2.61 5.07
N VAL A 44 -7.99 -2.95 4.03
CA VAL A 44 -6.61 -2.44 3.88
C VAL A 44 -6.60 -0.92 3.72
N TYR A 45 -7.54 -0.36 2.95
CA TYR A 45 -7.64 1.09 2.78
C TYR A 45 -8.19 1.78 4.03
N GLU A 46 -9.13 1.17 4.76
CA GLU A 46 -9.64 1.69 6.03
C GLU A 46 -8.54 1.75 7.09
N LEU A 47 -7.73 0.68 7.21
CA LEU A 47 -6.53 0.68 8.06
C LEU A 47 -5.55 1.78 7.65
N SER A 48 -5.29 1.94 6.36
CA SER A 48 -4.39 2.99 5.87
C SER A 48 -4.89 4.39 6.24
N ASP A 49 -6.19 4.64 6.09
CA ASP A 49 -6.81 5.93 6.43
C ASP A 49 -6.76 6.18 7.95
N ALA A 50 -7.04 5.17 8.78
CA ALA A 50 -6.93 5.26 10.23
C ALA A 50 -5.49 5.59 10.68
N ILE A 51 -4.47 4.99 10.03
CA ILE A 51 -3.05 5.29 10.28
C ILE A 51 -2.72 6.75 9.90
N ILE A 52 -3.20 7.24 8.74
CA ILE A 52 -2.97 8.62 8.29
C ILE A 52 -3.60 9.62 9.27
N ARG A 53 -4.78 9.31 9.81
CA ARG A 53 -5.46 10.13 10.83
C ARG A 53 -4.85 10.00 12.23
N ALA A 54 -3.92 9.04 12.43
CA ALA A 54 -3.36 8.68 13.74
C ALA A 54 -4.44 8.30 14.79
N ASP A 55 -5.53 7.67 14.36
CA ASP A 55 -6.64 7.23 15.21
C ASP A 55 -6.37 5.81 15.74
N SER A 56 -5.86 5.73 16.97
CA SER A 56 -5.50 4.44 17.58
C SER A 56 -6.70 3.50 17.79
N ALA A 57 -7.91 4.02 17.96
CA ALA A 57 -9.09 3.21 18.17
C ALA A 57 -9.52 2.56 16.84
N ASP A 58 -9.55 3.34 15.77
CA ASP A 58 -9.81 2.85 14.42
C ASP A 58 -8.71 1.89 13.95
N ILE A 59 -7.43 2.22 14.13
CA ILE A 59 -6.32 1.30 13.82
C ILE A 59 -6.52 -0.07 14.49
N CYS A 60 -6.93 -0.08 15.76
CA CYS A 60 -7.18 -1.33 16.49
C CYS A 60 -8.36 -2.12 15.89
N LYS A 61 -9.41 -1.43 15.46
CA LYS A 61 -10.58 -2.04 14.80
C LYS A 61 -10.16 -2.67 13.47
N GLU A 62 -9.54 -1.91 12.58
CA GLU A 62 -9.20 -2.36 11.22
C GLU A 62 -8.15 -3.50 11.22
N ILE A 63 -7.24 -3.53 12.21
CA ILE A 63 -6.36 -4.69 12.42
C ILE A 63 -7.20 -5.94 12.74
N GLY A 64 -8.26 -5.82 13.52
CA GLY A 64 -9.17 -6.92 13.85
C GLY A 64 -9.90 -7.44 12.62
N ASP A 65 -10.44 -6.54 11.79
CA ASP A 65 -11.19 -6.88 10.59
C ASP A 65 -10.28 -7.55 9.53
N LEU A 66 -9.07 -7.06 9.34
CA LEU A 66 -8.06 -7.74 8.51
C LEU A 66 -7.68 -9.14 9.04
N LEU A 67 -7.48 -9.29 10.36
CA LEU A 67 -7.21 -10.61 10.96
C LEU A 67 -8.37 -11.58 10.73
N TYR A 68 -9.61 -11.11 10.84
CA TYR A 68 -10.80 -11.90 10.55
C TYR A 68 -10.77 -12.40 9.09
N HIS A 69 -10.50 -11.54 8.12
CA HIS A 69 -10.40 -11.92 6.72
C HIS A 69 -9.26 -12.92 6.45
N LEU A 70 -8.09 -12.73 7.08
CA LEU A 70 -6.96 -13.67 6.92
C LEU A 70 -7.29 -15.06 7.47
N VAL A 71 -7.97 -15.14 8.62
CA VAL A 71 -8.47 -16.41 9.19
C VAL A 71 -9.52 -17.01 8.28
N PHE A 72 -10.40 -16.20 7.68
CA PHE A 72 -11.42 -16.67 6.76
C PHE A 72 -10.82 -17.34 5.51
N TYR A 73 -9.82 -16.72 4.88
CA TYR A 73 -9.10 -17.34 3.75
C TYR A 73 -8.49 -18.69 4.13
N ALA A 74 -7.83 -18.73 5.29
CA ALA A 74 -7.22 -19.96 5.77
C ALA A 74 -8.27 -21.05 6.06
N ARG A 75 -9.44 -20.69 6.58
CA ARG A 75 -10.55 -21.60 6.82
C ARG A 75 -11.11 -22.16 5.51
N ILE A 76 -11.29 -21.33 4.48
CA ILE A 76 -11.71 -21.78 3.15
C ILE A 76 -10.67 -22.73 2.53
N ALA A 77 -9.37 -22.43 2.69
CA ALA A 77 -8.31 -23.31 2.19
C ALA A 77 -8.29 -24.65 2.92
N GLN A 78 -8.51 -24.66 4.23
CA GLN A 78 -8.60 -25.86 5.06
C GLN A 78 -9.76 -26.77 4.61
N GLU A 79 -10.92 -26.22 4.29
CA GLU A 79 -12.05 -26.98 3.75
C GLU A 79 -11.74 -27.68 2.43
N LYS A 80 -10.83 -27.10 1.64
CA LYS A 80 -10.32 -27.68 0.38
C LYS A 80 -9.12 -28.60 0.58
N GLY A 81 -8.66 -28.83 1.81
CA GLY A 81 -7.49 -29.63 2.12
C GLY A 81 -6.17 -29.08 1.58
N GLN A 82 -6.06 -27.76 1.41
CA GLN A 82 -4.89 -27.10 0.83
C GLN A 82 -3.86 -26.67 1.90
N PHE A 83 -4.28 -25.90 2.86
CA PHE A 83 -3.49 -25.44 4.02
C PHE A 83 -4.44 -24.87 5.08
N ASP A 84 -3.92 -24.64 6.29
CA ASP A 84 -4.62 -23.94 7.36
C ASP A 84 -3.86 -22.68 7.83
N ILE A 85 -4.40 -22.03 8.85
CA ILE A 85 -3.79 -20.80 9.39
C ILE A 85 -2.42 -21.05 10.05
N ALA A 86 -2.21 -22.25 10.63
CA ALA A 86 -0.93 -22.59 11.25
C ALA A 86 0.16 -22.75 10.17
N ASP A 87 -0.16 -23.35 9.02
CA ASP A 87 0.77 -23.43 7.88
C ASP A 87 1.21 -22.03 7.42
N SER A 88 0.27 -21.11 7.32
CA SER A 88 0.55 -19.72 6.91
C SER A 88 1.45 -18.99 7.93
N ILE A 89 1.15 -19.16 9.23
CA ILE A 89 1.95 -18.58 10.31
C ILE A 89 3.34 -19.20 10.36
N MET A 90 3.47 -20.50 10.27
CA MET A 90 4.79 -21.19 10.28
C MET A 90 5.65 -20.76 9.07
N LYS A 91 5.06 -20.62 7.89
CA LYS A 91 5.76 -20.12 6.70
C LYS A 91 6.29 -18.70 6.90
N VAL A 92 5.50 -17.79 7.45
CA VAL A 92 5.96 -16.42 7.67
C VAL A 92 7.01 -16.36 8.79
N CYS A 93 6.88 -17.15 9.86
CA CYS A 93 7.89 -17.25 10.91
C CYS A 93 9.24 -17.72 10.36
N GLY A 94 9.26 -18.85 9.65
CA GLY A 94 10.50 -19.36 9.03
C GLY A 94 11.10 -18.38 8.02
N LYS A 95 10.28 -17.67 7.26
CA LYS A 95 10.74 -16.61 6.36
C LYS A 95 11.38 -15.45 7.13
N MET A 96 10.79 -15.01 8.25
CA MET A 96 11.36 -13.94 9.07
C MET A 96 12.66 -14.37 9.73
N GLU A 97 12.75 -15.56 10.27
CA GLU A 97 13.98 -16.12 10.83
C GLU A 97 15.08 -16.20 9.77
N PHE A 98 14.79 -16.71 8.58
CA PHE A 98 15.74 -16.79 7.47
C PHE A 98 16.24 -15.43 7.00
N ARG A 99 15.34 -14.43 6.91
CA ARG A 99 15.68 -13.08 6.42
C ARG A 99 16.44 -12.23 7.43
N HIS A 100 16.43 -12.62 8.71
CA HIS A 100 17.07 -11.86 9.78
C HIS A 100 18.17 -12.68 10.48
N PRO A 101 19.22 -13.13 9.76
CA PRO A 101 20.29 -13.92 10.35
C PRO A 101 21.10 -13.13 11.40
N HIS A 102 20.94 -11.81 11.43
CA HIS A 102 21.49 -10.92 12.45
C HIS A 102 20.67 -10.90 13.75
N VAL A 103 19.48 -11.50 13.76
CA VAL A 103 18.61 -11.65 14.95
C VAL A 103 18.46 -13.12 15.35
N PHE A 104 18.31 -13.99 14.37
CA PHE A 104 18.04 -15.43 14.56
C PHE A 104 19.19 -16.26 14.02
N ARG A 105 19.73 -17.18 14.84
CA ARG A 105 20.67 -18.21 14.39
C ARG A 105 19.93 -19.34 13.68
N PRO A 106 20.62 -20.18 12.88
CA PRO A 106 20.00 -21.31 12.18
C PRO A 106 19.30 -22.32 13.10
N ASP A 107 19.66 -22.37 14.38
CA ASP A 107 19.04 -23.21 15.39
C ASP A 107 17.82 -22.55 16.09
N GLY A 108 17.42 -21.35 15.63
CA GLY A 108 16.32 -20.56 16.19
C GLY A 108 16.67 -19.77 17.45
N SER A 109 17.89 -19.85 17.95
CA SER A 109 18.35 -19.02 19.08
C SER A 109 18.61 -17.58 18.65
N LEU A 110 18.50 -16.64 19.60
CA LEU A 110 18.77 -15.22 19.32
C LEU A 110 20.29 -14.95 19.27
N VAL A 111 20.67 -14.07 18.36
CA VAL A 111 22.01 -13.47 18.34
C VAL A 111 22.13 -12.50 19.54
N PRO A 112 23.27 -12.48 20.29
CA PRO A 112 23.45 -11.56 21.40
C PRO A 112 23.34 -10.10 20.99
N GLU A 113 22.83 -9.26 21.89
CA GLU A 113 22.79 -7.81 21.69
C GLU A 113 24.22 -7.26 21.48
N GLY A 114 24.39 -6.42 20.47
CA GLY A 114 25.66 -5.78 20.12
C GLY A 114 26.49 -6.48 19.04
N GLU A 115 26.10 -7.69 18.59
CA GLU A 115 26.69 -8.38 17.45
C GLU A 115 25.98 -8.10 16.11
N ALA A 116 24.86 -7.36 16.14
CA ALA A 116 24.07 -7.06 14.95
C ALA A 116 24.77 -6.02 14.06
N PRO A 117 24.75 -6.19 12.72
CA PRO A 117 25.24 -5.19 11.76
C PRO A 117 24.42 -3.90 11.86
N SER A 118 24.95 -2.81 11.32
CA SER A 118 24.21 -1.55 11.22
C SER A 118 22.98 -1.66 10.31
N ALA A 119 21.98 -0.80 10.51
CA ALA A 119 20.79 -0.76 9.67
C ALA A 119 21.10 -0.58 8.17
N LYS A 120 22.20 0.14 7.85
CA LYS A 120 22.66 0.33 6.47
C LYS A 120 23.19 -0.98 5.87
N GLU A 121 24.05 -1.70 6.59
CA GLU A 121 24.59 -2.99 6.13
C GLU A 121 23.48 -4.03 5.95
N ILE A 122 22.46 -4.01 6.80
CA ILE A 122 21.27 -4.86 6.66
C ILE A 122 20.52 -4.49 5.38
N ALA A 123 20.27 -3.21 5.13
CA ALA A 123 19.58 -2.74 3.92
C ALA A 123 20.34 -3.11 2.64
N ASP A 124 21.64 -2.94 2.62
CA ASP A 124 22.51 -3.25 1.47
C ASP A 124 22.55 -4.75 1.13
N THR A 125 22.32 -5.63 2.11
CA THR A 125 22.33 -7.09 1.92
C THR A 125 20.94 -7.69 1.76
N TRP A 126 19.87 -6.93 1.98
CA TRP A 126 18.49 -7.42 2.05
C TRP A 126 18.01 -8.17 0.79
N GLU A 127 18.23 -7.60 -0.39
CA GLU A 127 17.82 -8.25 -1.65
C GLU A 127 18.65 -9.52 -1.94
N LEU A 128 19.91 -9.55 -1.52
CA LEU A 128 20.75 -10.75 -1.62
C LEU A 128 20.27 -11.88 -0.71
N VAL A 129 19.79 -11.56 0.48
CA VAL A 129 19.19 -12.53 1.41
C VAL A 129 17.89 -13.10 0.83
N LYS A 130 17.02 -12.24 0.30
CA LYS A 130 15.78 -12.64 -0.36
C LYS A 130 16.02 -13.55 -1.58
N ALA A 131 17.03 -13.26 -2.39
CA ALA A 131 17.36 -14.06 -3.56
C ALA A 131 17.78 -15.50 -3.23
N LYS A 132 18.19 -15.78 -1.97
CA LYS A 132 18.58 -17.10 -1.49
C LYS A 132 17.41 -17.94 -0.96
N GLU A 133 16.19 -17.39 -0.90
CA GLU A 133 15.00 -18.15 -0.48
C GLU A 133 14.71 -19.28 -1.48
N LYS A 134 14.42 -20.49 -0.98
CA LYS A 134 14.09 -21.65 -1.83
C LYS A 134 12.83 -21.44 -2.66
N ASP A 135 11.86 -20.71 -2.09
CA ASP A 135 10.59 -20.37 -2.73
C ASP A 135 10.56 -18.89 -3.19
N GLY A 136 11.75 -18.24 -3.25
CA GLY A 136 11.89 -16.84 -3.65
C GLY A 136 11.61 -16.63 -5.14
N ASN A 137 11.21 -15.39 -5.47
CA ASN A 137 11.01 -15.02 -6.86
C ASN A 137 12.32 -15.17 -7.66
N ARG A 138 12.25 -15.87 -8.80
CA ARG A 138 13.40 -16.11 -9.69
C ARG A 138 13.92 -14.83 -10.35
N THR A 139 13.13 -13.76 -10.36
CA THR A 139 13.51 -12.46 -10.94
C THR A 139 13.23 -11.35 -9.94
N VAL A 140 13.95 -10.25 -10.04
CA VAL A 140 13.80 -9.09 -9.17
C VAL A 140 12.37 -8.54 -9.21
N MET A 141 11.78 -8.47 -10.40
CA MET A 141 10.43 -7.92 -10.62
C MET A 141 9.30 -8.95 -10.39
N GLY A 142 9.60 -10.26 -10.37
CA GLY A 142 8.60 -11.34 -10.32
C GLY A 142 7.76 -11.41 -9.04
N GLY A 143 8.12 -10.65 -7.99
CA GLY A 143 7.34 -10.57 -6.75
C GLY A 143 6.40 -9.37 -6.66
N ILE A 144 6.17 -8.66 -7.75
CA ILE A 144 5.25 -7.51 -7.79
C ILE A 144 3.91 -8.03 -8.33
N PRO A 145 2.83 -7.95 -7.55
CA PRO A 145 1.51 -8.41 -8.00
C PRO A 145 0.99 -7.59 -9.18
N GLU A 146 0.44 -8.26 -10.20
CA GLU A 146 -0.17 -7.57 -11.34
C GLU A 146 -1.38 -6.71 -10.95
N THR A 147 -2.10 -7.12 -9.91
CA THR A 147 -3.27 -6.40 -9.39
C THR A 147 -2.93 -5.18 -8.51
N MET A 148 -1.64 -4.95 -8.24
CA MET A 148 -1.21 -3.80 -7.44
C MET A 148 -1.59 -2.49 -8.14
N PRO A 149 -2.14 -1.47 -7.41
CA PRO A 149 -2.39 -0.15 -7.96
C PRO A 149 -1.14 0.43 -8.64
N ALA A 150 -1.32 1.08 -9.79
CA ALA A 150 -0.23 1.46 -10.69
C ALA A 150 0.85 2.31 -10.01
N LEU A 151 0.47 3.27 -9.16
CA LEU A 151 1.41 4.14 -8.46
C LEU A 151 2.29 3.34 -7.48
N LEU A 152 1.67 2.48 -6.67
CA LEU A 152 2.40 1.59 -5.74
C LEU A 152 3.25 0.56 -6.49
N LYS A 153 2.76 0.06 -7.64
CA LYS A 153 3.51 -0.85 -8.52
C LYS A 153 4.78 -0.17 -9.05
N ALA A 154 4.67 1.04 -9.57
CA ALA A 154 5.80 1.82 -10.07
C ALA A 154 6.83 2.07 -8.96
N LEU A 155 6.40 2.53 -7.78
CA LEU A 155 7.28 2.72 -6.63
C LEU A 155 8.00 1.41 -6.24
N SER A 156 7.26 0.30 -6.16
CA SER A 156 7.82 -1.02 -5.85
C SER A 156 8.86 -1.49 -6.88
N MET A 157 8.61 -1.23 -8.17
CA MET A 157 9.57 -1.54 -9.25
C MET A 157 10.86 -0.74 -9.10
N GLN A 158 10.75 0.56 -8.85
CA GLN A 158 11.90 1.46 -8.67
C GLN A 158 12.73 1.10 -7.45
N GLU A 159 12.09 0.78 -6.31
CA GLU A 159 12.79 0.34 -5.10
C GLU A 159 13.54 -0.98 -5.31
N LYS A 160 12.95 -1.93 -6.04
CA LYS A 160 13.62 -3.18 -6.39
C LYS A 160 14.79 -2.98 -7.34
N ALA A 161 14.66 -2.11 -8.34
CA ALA A 161 15.72 -1.72 -9.25
C ALA A 161 16.90 -1.09 -8.49
N ARG A 162 16.59 -0.17 -7.55
CA ARG A 162 17.58 0.43 -6.65
C ARG A 162 18.32 -0.63 -5.84
N GLY A 163 17.63 -1.60 -5.28
CA GLY A 163 18.23 -2.70 -4.52
C GLY A 163 19.22 -3.55 -5.33
N CYS A 164 19.16 -3.49 -6.65
CA CYS A 164 20.09 -4.15 -7.58
C CYS A 164 21.18 -3.21 -8.12
N GLY A 165 21.27 -1.97 -7.62
CA GLY A 165 22.23 -0.98 -8.08
C GLY A 165 21.81 -0.20 -9.33
N PHE A 166 20.55 -0.37 -9.79
CA PHE A 166 20.01 0.43 -10.90
C PHE A 166 19.24 1.63 -10.33
N ASP A 167 19.97 2.71 -10.07
CA ASP A 167 19.42 3.96 -9.54
C ASP A 167 20.25 5.17 -9.99
N TRP A 168 19.71 6.36 -9.82
CA TRP A 168 20.41 7.61 -10.06
C TRP A 168 21.48 7.85 -8.99
N GLU A 169 22.67 8.31 -9.40
CA GLU A 169 23.76 8.65 -8.46
C GLU A 169 23.42 9.89 -7.63
N GLN A 170 22.79 10.89 -8.25
CA GLN A 170 22.37 12.12 -7.58
C GLN A 170 20.85 12.32 -7.71
N PRO A 171 20.15 12.65 -6.61
CA PRO A 171 18.71 12.92 -6.65
C PRO A 171 18.31 14.08 -7.58
N SER A 172 19.26 14.99 -7.89
CA SER A 172 19.03 16.11 -8.81
C SER A 172 18.85 15.66 -10.27
N ASP A 173 19.47 14.54 -10.65
CA ASP A 173 19.57 14.13 -12.06
C ASP A 173 18.22 13.60 -12.59
N VAL A 174 17.34 13.16 -11.69
CA VAL A 174 16.01 12.70 -12.07
C VAL A 174 15.14 13.79 -12.69
N TRP A 175 15.38 15.07 -12.36
CA TRP A 175 14.60 16.17 -12.90
C TRP A 175 14.79 16.36 -14.40
N ALA A 176 15.98 16.09 -14.92
CA ALA A 176 16.22 16.10 -16.36
C ALA A 176 15.31 15.07 -17.08
N LYS A 177 15.12 13.88 -16.47
CA LYS A 177 14.21 12.86 -17.03
C LYS A 177 12.73 13.28 -16.93
N VAL A 178 12.31 13.92 -15.85
CA VAL A 178 10.95 14.47 -15.73
C VAL A 178 10.69 15.55 -16.80
N GLU A 179 11.67 16.41 -17.08
CA GLU A 179 11.56 17.44 -18.12
C GLU A 179 11.54 16.85 -19.53
N GLU A 180 12.31 15.78 -19.78
CA GLU A 180 12.32 15.01 -21.02
C GLU A 180 10.93 14.42 -21.27
N GLU A 181 10.38 13.62 -20.33
CA GLU A 181 9.05 13.00 -20.44
C GLU A 181 7.93 14.04 -20.61
N LEU A 182 8.04 15.18 -19.92
CA LEU A 182 7.09 16.27 -20.11
C LEU A 182 7.17 16.86 -21.54
N GLY A 183 8.35 16.86 -22.15
CA GLY A 183 8.55 17.25 -23.55
C GLY A 183 7.87 16.27 -24.51
N GLU A 184 8.08 14.97 -24.29
CA GLU A 184 7.51 13.89 -25.09
C GLU A 184 5.97 13.86 -25.03
N VAL A 185 5.38 14.08 -23.84
CA VAL A 185 3.93 14.28 -23.70
C VAL A 185 3.42 15.42 -24.58
N ARG A 186 4.14 16.56 -24.62
CA ARG A 186 3.72 17.71 -25.44
C ARG A 186 3.80 17.41 -26.94
N GLU A 187 4.82 16.68 -27.37
CA GLU A 187 5.00 16.26 -28.76
C GLU A 187 3.91 15.26 -29.16
N ALA A 188 3.66 14.25 -28.33
CA ALA A 188 2.60 13.27 -28.54
C ALA A 188 1.21 13.92 -28.62
N CYS A 189 0.89 14.86 -27.74
CA CYS A 189 -0.36 15.63 -27.79
C CYS A 189 -0.48 16.41 -29.12
N GLY A 190 0.63 16.87 -29.69
CA GLY A 190 0.67 17.56 -30.99
C GLY A 190 0.46 16.63 -32.20
N SER A 191 0.79 15.34 -32.07
CA SER A 191 0.63 14.34 -33.14
C SER A 191 -0.81 13.91 -33.40
N GLY A 192 -1.65 13.98 -32.37
CA GLY A 192 -3.04 13.52 -32.40
C GLY A 192 -3.21 11.99 -32.32
N GLU A 193 -2.14 11.24 -32.04
CA GLU A 193 -2.17 9.79 -31.86
C GLU A 193 -2.39 9.45 -30.38
N GLN A 194 -3.60 8.98 -30.03
CA GLN A 194 -4.01 8.76 -28.66
C GLN A 194 -3.19 7.71 -27.92
N SER A 195 -2.69 6.67 -28.61
CA SER A 195 -1.84 5.64 -28.01
C SER A 195 -0.49 6.19 -27.56
N ALA A 196 0.13 7.07 -28.39
CA ALA A 196 1.37 7.75 -28.02
C ALA A 196 1.16 8.69 -26.81
N VAL A 197 0.06 9.44 -26.81
CA VAL A 197 -0.28 10.31 -25.67
C VAL A 197 -0.42 9.49 -24.36
N GLU A 198 -1.07 8.33 -24.41
CA GLU A 198 -1.25 7.45 -23.23
C GLU A 198 0.11 6.90 -22.74
N GLU A 199 1.00 6.50 -23.66
CA GLU A 199 2.34 5.99 -23.36
C GLU A 199 3.17 7.06 -22.64
N GLU A 200 3.29 8.25 -23.22
CA GLU A 200 4.11 9.33 -22.66
C GLU A 200 3.58 9.86 -21.32
N PHE A 201 2.26 9.91 -21.14
CA PHE A 201 1.71 10.21 -19.81
C PHE A 201 2.08 9.13 -18.78
N GLY A 202 2.16 7.87 -19.17
CA GLY A 202 2.61 6.77 -18.33
C GLY A 202 4.05 6.97 -17.88
N ASP A 203 4.95 7.31 -18.82
CA ASP A 203 6.37 7.51 -18.57
C ASP A 203 6.64 8.77 -17.73
N LEU A 204 5.93 9.86 -18.00
CA LEU A 204 5.96 11.04 -17.13
C LEU A 204 5.55 10.74 -15.69
N LEU A 205 4.45 10.01 -15.50
CA LEU A 205 4.02 9.62 -14.15
C LEU A 205 5.06 8.74 -13.46
N PHE A 206 5.67 7.79 -14.18
CA PHE A 206 6.73 6.93 -13.66
C PHE A 206 7.97 7.75 -13.26
N ALA A 207 8.38 8.72 -14.06
CA ALA A 207 9.50 9.63 -13.77
C ALA A 207 9.21 10.50 -12.52
N VAL A 208 7.99 11.04 -12.39
CA VAL A 208 7.57 11.85 -11.23
C VAL A 208 7.56 11.01 -9.94
N ILE A 209 7.10 9.74 -9.99
CA ILE A 209 7.14 8.81 -8.86
C ILE A 209 8.60 8.58 -8.42
N ASN A 210 9.51 8.40 -9.39
CA ASN A 210 10.93 8.23 -9.11
C ASN A 210 11.56 9.48 -8.48
N ALA A 211 11.22 10.66 -8.96
CA ALA A 211 11.65 11.91 -8.35
C ALA A 211 11.18 12.03 -6.88
N ALA A 212 9.91 11.73 -6.62
CA ALA A 212 9.38 11.73 -5.26
C ALA A 212 10.17 10.77 -4.35
N ARG A 213 10.41 9.53 -4.81
CA ARG A 213 11.19 8.50 -4.09
C ARG A 213 12.60 8.98 -3.76
N LEU A 214 13.34 9.52 -4.73
CA LEU A 214 14.71 10.01 -4.54
C LEU A 214 14.80 11.18 -3.57
N HIS A 215 13.72 11.98 -3.45
CA HIS A 215 13.61 13.02 -2.43
C HIS A 215 13.00 12.54 -1.10
N GLY A 216 12.93 11.22 -0.87
CA GLY A 216 12.41 10.65 0.37
C GLY A 216 10.92 10.90 0.61
N THR A 217 10.18 11.20 -0.45
CA THR A 217 8.74 11.45 -0.39
C THR A 217 7.99 10.22 -0.87
N ASP A 218 7.06 9.73 -0.07
CA ASP A 218 6.11 8.71 -0.46
C ASP A 218 5.09 9.31 -1.45
N PRO A 219 5.07 8.88 -2.73
CA PRO A 219 4.22 9.48 -3.75
C PRO A 219 2.73 9.21 -3.53
N GLU A 220 2.35 8.05 -2.98
CA GLU A 220 0.97 7.71 -2.65
C GLU A 220 0.44 8.64 -1.55
N LYS A 221 1.21 8.80 -0.47
CA LYS A 221 0.88 9.72 0.63
C LYS A 221 0.81 11.17 0.15
N ALA A 222 1.73 11.59 -0.73
CA ALA A 222 1.75 12.94 -1.27
C ALA A 222 0.50 13.22 -2.12
N LEU A 223 0.13 12.28 -3.00
CA LEU A 223 -1.07 12.39 -3.84
C LEU A 223 -2.35 12.37 -3.00
N ASN A 224 -2.46 11.48 -2.02
CA ASN A 224 -3.61 11.41 -1.11
C ASN A 224 -3.80 12.70 -0.31
N ARG A 225 -2.70 13.35 0.12
CA ARG A 225 -2.78 14.68 0.75
C ARG A 225 -3.33 15.74 -0.20
N SER A 226 -2.95 15.68 -1.46
CA SER A 226 -3.46 16.61 -2.50
C SER A 226 -4.94 16.36 -2.78
N CYS A 227 -5.37 15.09 -2.87
CA CYS A 227 -6.78 14.73 -2.98
C CYS A 227 -7.60 15.20 -1.79
N SER A 228 -7.10 15.00 -0.57
CA SER A 228 -7.75 15.45 0.66
C SER A 228 -7.85 16.98 0.72
N LYS A 229 -6.81 17.69 0.31
CA LYS A 229 -6.81 19.15 0.19
C LYS A 229 -7.84 19.61 -0.84
N PHE A 230 -7.89 18.99 -2.01
CA PHE A 230 -8.88 19.29 -3.03
C PHE A 230 -10.31 19.09 -2.48
N ARG A 231 -10.57 17.95 -1.83
CA ARG A 231 -11.88 17.63 -1.24
C ARG A 231 -12.32 18.68 -0.20
N ARG A 232 -11.41 19.12 0.69
CA ARG A 232 -11.74 20.16 1.68
C ARG A 232 -12.11 21.49 1.02
N ARG A 233 -11.32 21.93 0.03
CA ARG A 233 -11.57 23.18 -0.69
C ARG A 233 -12.84 23.12 -1.51
N PHE A 234 -13.09 22.02 -2.18
CA PHE A 234 -14.31 21.82 -2.93
C PHE A 234 -15.54 21.75 -2.01
N GLY A 235 -15.41 21.10 -0.85
CA GLY A 235 -16.44 21.12 0.19
C GLY A 235 -16.79 22.53 0.67
N TYR A 236 -15.81 23.43 0.75
CA TYR A 236 -16.09 24.85 1.04
C TYR A 236 -16.92 25.51 -0.07
N ILE A 237 -16.66 25.20 -1.34
CA ILE A 237 -17.49 25.67 -2.45
C ILE A 237 -18.92 25.12 -2.31
N GLU A 238 -19.09 23.81 -2.04
CA GLU A 238 -20.41 23.20 -1.82
C GLU A 238 -21.18 23.86 -0.67
N GLU A 239 -20.50 24.17 0.43
CA GLU A 239 -21.11 24.85 1.57
C GLU A 239 -21.57 26.27 1.24
N ASN A 240 -20.84 26.96 0.39
CA ASN A 240 -21.16 28.33 0.00
C ASN A 240 -22.08 28.45 -1.21
N THR A 241 -22.45 27.35 -1.83
CA THR A 241 -23.29 27.27 -3.02
C THR A 241 -24.52 26.40 -2.79
N ILE A 242 -24.37 25.06 -2.86
CA ILE A 242 -25.49 24.11 -2.78
C ILE A 242 -26.25 24.25 -1.47
N LYS A 243 -25.56 24.33 -0.32
CA LYS A 243 -26.20 24.50 0.98
C LYS A 243 -26.93 25.84 1.14
N LYS A 244 -26.68 26.80 0.26
CA LYS A 244 -27.41 28.08 0.17
C LYS A 244 -28.50 28.09 -0.91
N GLY A 245 -28.80 26.92 -1.51
CA GLY A 245 -29.86 26.75 -2.51
C GLY A 245 -29.46 27.13 -3.93
N MET A 246 -28.18 27.40 -4.20
CA MET A 246 -27.67 27.63 -5.55
C MET A 246 -27.32 26.30 -6.23
N GLN A 247 -27.39 26.22 -7.55
CA GLN A 247 -26.96 25.05 -8.31
C GLN A 247 -25.59 25.34 -8.93
N PHE A 248 -24.67 24.35 -8.94
CA PHE A 248 -23.35 24.51 -9.55
C PHE A 248 -23.38 24.98 -11.01
N LYS A 249 -24.36 24.53 -11.78
CA LYS A 249 -24.55 24.94 -13.19
C LYS A 249 -24.85 26.41 -13.38
N ASP A 250 -25.28 27.10 -12.31
CA ASP A 250 -25.64 28.50 -12.35
C ASP A 250 -24.45 29.40 -11.96
N LEU A 251 -23.30 28.79 -11.58
CA LEU A 251 -22.08 29.49 -11.23
C LEU A 251 -21.12 29.56 -12.41
N SER A 252 -20.53 30.70 -12.62
CA SER A 252 -19.38 30.84 -13.53
C SER A 252 -18.12 30.20 -12.94
N LEU A 253 -17.16 29.86 -13.79
CA LEU A 253 -15.85 29.38 -13.34
C LEU A 253 -15.15 30.40 -12.45
N GLU A 254 -15.26 31.70 -12.76
CA GLU A 254 -14.69 32.80 -11.99
C GLU A 254 -15.26 32.88 -10.56
N GLU A 255 -16.56 32.63 -10.39
CA GLU A 255 -17.19 32.57 -9.05
C GLU A 255 -16.72 31.38 -8.27
N MET A 256 -16.57 30.20 -8.91
CA MET A 256 -16.01 29.02 -8.28
C MET A 256 -14.55 29.21 -7.88
N ASP A 257 -13.72 29.81 -8.74
CA ASP A 257 -12.32 30.14 -8.46
C ASP A 257 -12.20 31.12 -7.29
N SER A 258 -13.09 32.14 -7.21
CA SER A 258 -13.11 33.07 -6.08
C SER A 258 -13.38 32.35 -4.75
N LEU A 259 -14.28 31.37 -4.73
CA LEU A 259 -14.55 30.54 -3.55
C LEU A 259 -13.37 29.61 -3.23
N TRP A 260 -12.73 29.07 -4.25
CA TRP A 260 -11.53 28.24 -4.11
C TRP A 260 -10.37 29.01 -3.48
N ASP A 261 -10.14 30.26 -3.90
CA ASP A 261 -9.09 31.10 -3.35
C ASP A 261 -9.39 31.50 -1.90
N LYS A 262 -10.65 31.78 -1.57
CA LYS A 262 -11.06 31.96 -0.17
C LYS A 262 -10.81 30.72 0.69
N ALA A 263 -11.05 29.52 0.15
CA ALA A 263 -10.72 28.28 0.84
C ALA A 263 -9.23 28.15 1.13
N LYS A 264 -8.36 28.57 0.18
CA LYS A 264 -6.89 28.62 0.40
C LYS A 264 -6.51 29.61 1.51
N GLU A 265 -7.11 30.82 1.52
CA GLU A 265 -6.86 31.85 2.54
C GLU A 265 -7.27 31.36 3.94
N LEU A 266 -8.29 30.50 4.03
CA LEU A 266 -8.73 29.86 5.27
C LEU A 266 -7.86 28.65 5.68
N GLY A 267 -6.85 28.30 4.90
CA GLY A 267 -5.92 27.19 5.20
C GLY A 267 -6.50 25.78 4.94
N LEU A 268 -7.57 25.70 4.15
CA LEU A 268 -8.21 24.43 3.79
C LEU A 268 -7.41 23.65 2.72
#